data_3da76ee9ee1d5aa8ff5e5cad3f0052e1
#
_entry.id   3da76ee9ee1d5aa8ff5e5cad3f0052e1
#
_cell.length_a   1.000
_cell.length_b   1.000
_cell.length_c   1.000
_cell.angle_alpha   90.00
_cell.angle_beta   90.00
_cell.angle_gamma   90.00
#
_symmetry.space_group_name_H-M   'P 1'
#
loop_
_entity.id
_entity.type
_entity.pdbx_description
1 polymer ?
#
loop_
_entity_poly.entity_id
_entity_poly.type
_entity_poly.pdbx_seq_one_letter_code
_entity_poly.pdbx_strand_id
1 'polypeptide(L)'
;MSFRFQTGAELPELVKHPTARQLVQYAGASGDFYEIHYDQDFARSTGLPGVILHGLLKAGFLAQLVTSALGEGGRLKTFEVSYRGLDLPGRPCRCRGLVRSATDGEAELEVWTEDPEGNRTTVGKATVELA
;
A
#
# COMPACT_ATOMS: atom_id res chain seq x y z
N MET A 1 -0.28 22.06 -5.66
CA MET A 1 -1.68 21.93 -6.12
C MET A 1 -2.30 20.69 -5.53
N SER A 2 -3.55 20.82 -5.13
CA SER A 2 -4.29 19.68 -4.59
C SER A 2 -4.76 18.77 -5.73
N PHE A 3 -4.73 17.47 -5.46
CA PHE A 3 -5.31 16.50 -6.37
C PHE A 3 -6.83 16.69 -6.43
N ARG A 4 -7.39 16.63 -7.64
CA ARG A 4 -8.84 16.76 -7.84
C ARG A 4 -9.48 15.38 -8.00
N PHE A 5 -10.38 15.04 -7.08
CA PHE A 5 -11.09 13.76 -7.08
C PHE A 5 -12.23 13.81 -8.09
N GLN A 6 -11.98 13.28 -9.29
CA GLN A 6 -12.97 13.16 -10.36
C GLN A 6 -13.04 11.69 -10.79
N THR A 7 -14.21 11.22 -11.12
CA THR A 7 -14.39 9.85 -11.63
C THR A 7 -13.45 9.59 -12.80
N GLY A 8 -12.68 8.51 -12.71
CA GLY A 8 -11.72 8.12 -13.72
C GLY A 8 -10.33 8.72 -13.54
N ALA A 9 -10.14 9.65 -12.59
CA ALA A 9 -8.83 10.23 -12.33
C ALA A 9 -7.91 9.24 -11.61
N GLU A 10 -6.64 9.22 -11.98
CA GLU A 10 -5.62 8.42 -11.30
C GLU A 10 -4.99 9.25 -10.19
N LEU A 11 -4.81 8.64 -9.02
CA LEU A 11 -4.08 9.29 -7.92
C LEU A 11 -2.61 9.46 -8.30
N PRO A 12 -1.93 10.52 -7.80
CA PRO A 12 -0.49 10.62 -7.99
C PRO A 12 0.20 9.36 -7.43
N GLU A 13 1.00 8.72 -8.27
CA GLU A 13 1.70 7.48 -7.91
C GLU A 13 2.66 7.72 -6.75
N LEU A 14 2.71 6.78 -5.81
CA LEU A 14 3.66 6.79 -4.72
C LEU A 14 4.54 5.55 -4.84
N VAL A 15 5.83 5.74 -5.10
CA VAL A 15 6.77 4.63 -5.24
C VAL A 15 7.55 4.47 -3.94
N LYS A 16 7.46 3.28 -3.35
CA LYS A 16 8.19 2.93 -2.13
C LYS A 16 9.39 2.07 -2.47
N HIS A 17 10.47 2.27 -1.72
CA HIS A 17 11.70 1.50 -1.85
C HIS A 17 11.99 0.80 -0.51
N PRO A 18 11.22 -0.24 -0.18
CA PRO A 18 11.39 -0.92 1.11
C PRO A 18 12.74 -1.61 1.20
N THR A 19 13.31 -1.58 2.39
CA THR A 19 14.60 -2.20 2.68
C THR A 19 14.43 -3.28 3.74
N ALA A 20 15.39 -4.21 3.82
CA ALA A 20 15.38 -5.20 4.90
C ALA A 20 15.38 -4.52 6.28
N ARG A 21 16.08 -3.40 6.42
CA ARG A 21 16.09 -2.62 7.66
C ARG A 21 14.69 -2.12 8.02
N GLN A 22 13.93 -1.65 7.03
CA GLN A 22 12.56 -1.19 7.26
C GLN A 22 11.67 -2.33 7.76
N LEU A 23 11.86 -3.55 7.24
CA LEU A 23 11.08 -4.70 7.70
C LEU A 23 11.36 -5.02 9.17
N VAL A 24 12.62 -4.92 9.61
CA VAL A 24 12.98 -5.09 11.02
C VAL A 24 12.34 -3.99 11.87
N GLN A 25 12.40 -2.75 11.42
CA GLN A 25 11.79 -1.62 12.12
C GLN A 25 10.27 -1.80 12.22
N TYR A 26 9.64 -2.23 11.14
CA TYR A 26 8.19 -2.44 11.13
C TYR A 26 7.78 -3.62 12.03
N ALA A 27 8.56 -4.69 12.05
CA ALA A 27 8.33 -5.80 12.97
C ALA A 27 8.32 -5.30 14.42
N GLY A 28 9.28 -4.44 14.77
CA GLY A 28 9.35 -3.84 16.09
C GLY A 28 8.19 -2.90 16.41
N ALA A 29 7.78 -2.10 15.43
CA ALA A 29 6.69 -1.14 15.61
C ALA A 29 5.32 -1.81 15.69
N SER A 30 5.10 -2.85 14.89
CA SER A 30 3.80 -3.52 14.78
C SER A 30 3.64 -4.71 15.72
N GLY A 31 4.74 -5.25 16.22
CA GLY A 31 4.73 -6.51 16.98
C GLY A 31 4.64 -7.75 16.09
N ASP A 32 4.66 -7.60 14.78
CA ASP A 32 4.62 -8.73 13.84
C ASP A 32 6.03 -9.23 13.57
N PHE A 33 6.47 -10.16 14.43
CA PHE A 33 7.79 -10.77 14.37
C PHE A 33 7.79 -12.13 13.69
N TYR A 34 6.88 -12.39 12.78
CA TYR A 34 6.93 -13.63 12.02
C TYR A 34 8.23 -13.64 11.20
N GLU A 35 8.99 -14.71 11.33
CA GLU A 35 10.37 -14.81 10.83
C GLU A 35 10.49 -14.63 9.32
N ILE A 36 9.41 -14.82 8.56
CA ILE A 36 9.45 -14.61 7.10
C ILE A 36 9.78 -13.17 6.72
N HIS A 37 9.69 -12.23 7.65
CA HIS A 37 9.94 -10.81 7.38
C HIS A 37 11.37 -10.38 7.70
N TYR A 38 12.16 -11.18 8.42
CA TYR A 38 13.52 -10.78 8.81
C TYR A 38 14.56 -11.91 8.84
N ASP A 39 14.13 -13.16 8.76
CA ASP A 39 15.04 -14.32 8.75
C ASP A 39 15.07 -14.96 7.37
N GLN A 40 16.14 -14.69 6.62
CA GLN A 40 16.28 -15.14 5.23
C GLN A 40 16.23 -16.66 5.11
N ASP A 41 16.93 -17.36 6.00
CA ASP A 41 16.97 -18.82 5.96
C ASP A 41 15.60 -19.42 6.29
N PHE A 42 14.92 -18.88 7.29
CA PHE A 42 13.57 -19.31 7.63
C PHE A 42 12.62 -19.08 6.46
N ALA A 43 12.63 -17.88 5.88
CA ALA A 43 11.77 -17.55 4.76
C ALA A 43 11.97 -18.55 3.61
N ARG A 44 13.21 -18.83 3.25
CA ARG A 44 13.53 -19.79 2.19
C ARG A 44 13.11 -21.20 2.54
N SER A 45 13.20 -21.60 3.81
CA SER A 45 12.75 -22.91 4.24
C SER A 45 11.25 -23.13 4.09
N THR A 46 10.46 -22.04 4.05
CA THR A 46 9.02 -22.10 3.82
C THR A 46 8.63 -22.07 2.33
N GLY A 47 9.62 -21.99 1.44
CA GLY A 47 9.39 -21.92 -0.01
C GLY A 47 9.36 -20.51 -0.58
N LEU A 48 9.63 -19.49 0.23
CA LEU A 48 9.70 -18.10 -0.24
C LEU A 48 11.07 -17.82 -0.87
N PRO A 49 11.16 -16.84 -1.79
CA PRO A 49 12.46 -16.49 -2.40
C PRO A 49 13.41 -15.80 -1.40
N GLY A 50 12.89 -15.31 -0.31
CA GLY A 50 13.63 -14.60 0.73
C GLY A 50 12.64 -13.93 1.66
N VAL A 51 13.10 -13.01 2.50
CA VAL A 51 12.18 -12.24 3.35
C VAL A 51 11.24 -11.40 2.51
N ILE A 52 10.02 -11.22 2.98
CA ILE A 52 8.96 -10.51 2.28
C ILE A 52 8.42 -9.37 3.12
N LEU A 53 7.81 -8.40 2.46
CA LEU A 53 7.15 -7.28 3.12
C LEU A 53 5.95 -7.78 3.92
N HIS A 54 5.75 -7.18 5.10
CA HIS A 54 4.52 -7.35 5.87
C HIS A 54 3.33 -6.86 5.04
N GLY A 55 2.23 -7.60 5.05
CA GLY A 55 1.00 -7.16 4.42
C GLY A 55 0.53 -5.81 4.98
N LEU A 56 0.55 -5.66 6.31
CA LEU A 56 0.15 -4.41 6.97
C LEU A 56 1.05 -3.23 6.60
N LEU A 57 2.34 -3.46 6.31
CA LEU A 57 3.21 -2.39 5.82
C LEU A 57 2.73 -1.89 4.46
N LYS A 58 2.36 -2.80 3.56
CA LYS A 58 1.81 -2.43 2.25
C LYS A 58 0.46 -1.73 2.38
N ALA A 59 -0.38 -2.16 3.31
CA ALA A 59 -1.62 -1.45 3.62
C ALA A 59 -1.33 -0.02 4.07
N GLY A 60 -0.31 0.17 4.91
CA GLY A 60 0.14 1.49 5.33
C GLY A 60 0.61 2.36 4.16
N PHE A 61 1.32 1.78 3.19
CA PHE A 61 1.72 2.49 1.98
C PHE A 61 0.50 2.98 1.20
N LEU A 62 -0.53 2.14 1.06
CA LEU A 62 -1.75 2.50 0.34
C LEU A 62 -2.55 3.57 1.10
N ALA A 63 -2.61 3.48 2.42
CA ALA A 63 -3.24 4.52 3.23
C ALA A 63 -2.51 5.86 3.04
N GLN A 64 -1.18 5.85 2.96
CA GLN A 64 -0.40 7.04 2.70
C GLN A 64 -0.67 7.62 1.30
N LEU A 65 -0.81 6.75 0.29
CA LEU A 65 -1.20 7.16 -1.06
C LEU A 65 -2.49 7.99 -1.02
N VAL A 66 -3.50 7.48 -0.33
CA VAL A 66 -4.81 8.13 -0.23
C VAL A 66 -4.74 9.42 0.57
N THR A 67 -4.14 9.39 1.74
CA THR A 67 -4.10 10.57 2.62
C THR A 67 -3.23 11.69 2.03
N SER A 68 -2.18 11.34 1.28
CA SER A 68 -1.36 12.33 0.58
C SER A 68 -2.17 13.03 -0.52
N ALA A 69 -3.02 12.29 -1.24
CA ALA A 69 -3.89 12.88 -2.27
C ALA A 69 -4.99 13.75 -1.67
N LEU A 70 -5.50 13.37 -0.50
CA LEU A 70 -6.55 14.14 0.20
C LEU A 70 -6.08 15.53 0.65
N GLY A 71 -4.85 15.60 1.15
CA GLY A 71 -4.35 16.83 1.73
C GLY A 71 -5.11 17.22 3.01
N GLU A 72 -5.13 18.51 3.31
CA GLU A 72 -5.79 19.04 4.50
C GLU A 72 -7.31 19.08 4.31
N GLY A 73 -8.04 18.80 5.36
CA GLY A 73 -9.51 18.92 5.40
C GLY A 73 -10.27 17.70 4.94
N GLY A 74 -9.65 16.83 4.16
CA GLY A 74 -10.24 15.55 3.78
C GLY A 74 -9.86 14.45 4.74
N ARG A 75 -10.59 13.35 4.72
CA ARG A 75 -10.24 12.20 5.57
C ARG A 75 -10.58 10.87 4.93
N LEU A 76 -9.82 9.87 5.29
CA LEU A 76 -10.07 8.49 4.92
C LEU A 76 -11.19 7.95 5.81
N LYS A 77 -12.28 7.52 5.19
CA LYS A 77 -13.49 7.10 5.89
C LYS A 77 -13.56 5.59 6.07
N THR A 78 -13.35 4.84 4.99
CA THR A 78 -13.26 3.38 5.03
C THR A 78 -12.06 2.91 4.21
N PHE A 79 -11.48 1.79 4.61
CA PHE A 79 -10.31 1.25 3.95
C PHE A 79 -10.28 -0.26 4.14
N GLU A 80 -10.21 -1.00 3.04
CA GLU A 80 -10.05 -2.45 3.11
C GLU A 80 -9.05 -2.90 2.06
N VAL A 81 -8.29 -3.94 2.37
CA VAL A 81 -7.30 -4.51 1.45
C VAL A 81 -7.36 -6.03 1.47
N SER A 82 -6.93 -6.61 0.34
CA SER A 82 -6.70 -8.05 0.21
C SER A 82 -5.29 -8.26 -0.31
N TYR A 83 -4.58 -9.21 0.28
CA TYR A 83 -3.22 -9.54 -0.12
C TYR A 83 -3.24 -10.61 -1.20
N ARG A 84 -2.59 -10.34 -2.33
CA ARG A 84 -2.65 -11.17 -3.53
C ARG A 84 -1.31 -11.75 -3.94
N GLY A 85 -0.21 -11.14 -3.50
CA GLY A 85 1.13 -11.55 -3.89
C GLY A 85 2.18 -11.05 -2.92
N LEU A 86 3.42 -11.36 -3.24
CA LEU A 86 4.57 -11.05 -2.41
C LEU A 86 5.32 -9.85 -2.95
N ASP A 87 5.87 -9.05 -2.06
CA ASP A 87 6.83 -8.01 -2.40
C ASP A 87 8.11 -8.23 -1.61
N LEU A 88 9.24 -7.98 -2.25
CA LEU A 88 10.55 -8.20 -1.65
C LEU A 88 11.22 -6.87 -1.32
N PRO A 89 11.98 -6.79 -0.21
CA PRO A 89 12.82 -5.62 0.04
C PRO A 89 13.89 -5.50 -1.05
N GLY A 90 14.31 -4.27 -1.32
CA GLY A 90 15.28 -4.00 -2.38
C GLY A 90 14.67 -3.84 -3.77
N ARG A 91 13.35 -4.00 -3.90
CA ARG A 91 12.62 -3.82 -5.16
C ARG A 91 11.57 -2.73 -4.97
N PRO A 92 11.31 -1.89 -5.98
CA PRO A 92 10.29 -0.86 -5.86
C PRO A 92 8.89 -1.45 -5.71
N CYS A 93 8.10 -0.84 -4.84
CA CYS A 93 6.69 -1.15 -4.64
C CYS A 93 5.90 0.08 -5.06
N ARG A 94 5.18 -0.01 -6.16
CA ARG A 94 4.40 1.10 -6.71
C ARG A 94 3.01 1.11 -6.12
N CYS A 95 2.64 2.23 -5.52
CA CYS A 95 1.31 2.41 -4.95
C CYS A 95 0.51 3.28 -5.91
N ARG A 96 -0.61 2.76 -6.39
CA ARG A 96 -1.44 3.40 -7.40
C ARG A 96 -2.91 3.38 -6.99
N GLY A 97 -3.67 4.31 -7.54
CA GLY A 97 -5.09 4.39 -7.25
C GLY A 97 -5.88 5.05 -8.36
N LEU A 98 -7.16 4.73 -8.38
CA LEU A 98 -8.12 5.23 -9.37
C LEU A 98 -9.38 5.68 -8.64
N VAL A 99 -9.89 6.86 -9.00
CA VAL A 99 -11.17 7.34 -8.50
C VAL A 99 -12.28 6.62 -9.27
N ARG A 100 -13.00 5.75 -8.59
CA ARG A 100 -14.10 4.99 -9.19
C ARG A 100 -15.35 5.82 -9.33
N SER A 101 -15.66 6.61 -8.33
CA SER A 101 -16.77 7.54 -8.35
C SER A 101 -16.49 8.71 -7.44
N ALA A 102 -17.01 9.86 -7.79
CA ALA A 102 -16.91 11.05 -6.96
C ALA A 102 -18.24 11.81 -7.03
N THR A 103 -18.75 12.15 -5.86
CA THR A 103 -19.94 12.96 -5.68
C THR A 103 -19.57 14.14 -4.79
N ASP A 104 -20.54 15.01 -4.51
CA ASP A 104 -20.27 16.14 -3.61
C ASP A 104 -19.85 15.63 -2.24
N GLY A 105 -18.62 15.93 -1.86
CA GLY A 105 -18.09 15.65 -0.54
C GLY A 105 -17.58 14.23 -0.31
N GLU A 106 -17.67 13.32 -1.28
CA GLU A 106 -17.23 11.93 -1.08
C GLU A 106 -16.71 11.31 -2.37
N ALA A 107 -15.74 10.40 -2.25
CA ALA A 107 -15.24 9.64 -3.39
C ALA A 107 -14.95 8.20 -2.99
N GLU A 108 -15.12 7.29 -3.94
CA GLU A 108 -14.74 5.89 -3.81
C GLU A 108 -13.51 5.63 -4.67
N LEU A 109 -12.53 4.96 -4.08
CA LEU A 109 -11.23 4.72 -4.71
C LEU A 109 -10.95 3.23 -4.79
N GLU A 110 -10.27 2.84 -5.86
CA GLU A 110 -9.59 1.56 -5.99
C GLU A 110 -8.11 1.83 -5.84
N VAL A 111 -7.43 1.07 -4.98
CA VAL A 111 -5.99 1.25 -4.72
C VAL A 111 -5.29 -0.09 -4.80
N TRP A 112 -4.01 -0.07 -5.19
CA TRP A 112 -3.23 -1.32 -5.29
C TRP A 112 -1.74 -1.05 -5.23
N THR A 113 -0.98 -2.09 -4.85
CA THR A 113 0.46 -2.10 -5.00
C THR A 113 0.82 -2.94 -6.22
N GLU A 114 1.82 -2.49 -6.98
CA GLU A 114 2.38 -3.24 -8.11
C GLU A 114 3.83 -3.59 -7.86
N ASP A 115 4.21 -4.81 -8.21
CA ASP A 115 5.61 -5.21 -8.23
C ASP A 115 6.28 -4.72 -9.54
N PRO A 116 7.62 -4.88 -9.70
CA PRO A 116 8.31 -4.43 -10.90
C PRO A 116 7.83 -5.10 -12.20
N GLU A 117 7.20 -6.26 -12.12
CA GLU A 117 6.65 -6.97 -13.28
C GLU A 117 5.22 -6.54 -13.61
N GLY A 118 4.66 -5.59 -12.84
CA GLY A 118 3.30 -5.09 -13.07
C GLY A 118 2.20 -5.91 -12.44
N ASN A 119 2.53 -6.88 -11.59
CA ASN A 119 1.52 -7.67 -10.89
C ASN A 119 0.97 -6.87 -9.70
N ARG A 120 -0.33 -6.94 -9.50
CA ARG A 120 -0.97 -6.33 -8.32
C ARG A 120 -0.81 -7.27 -7.13
N THR A 121 -0.02 -6.86 -6.16
CA THR A 121 0.32 -7.68 -4.99
C THR A 121 -0.57 -7.40 -3.79
N THR A 122 -1.20 -6.24 -3.75
CA THR A 122 -2.23 -5.88 -2.78
C THR A 122 -3.29 -5.09 -3.53
N VAL A 123 -4.55 -5.37 -3.26
CA VAL A 123 -5.66 -4.62 -3.85
C VAL A 123 -6.58 -4.14 -2.74
N GLY A 124 -7.18 -2.98 -2.93
CA GLY A 124 -8.03 -2.42 -1.90
C GLY A 124 -9.04 -1.41 -2.42
N LYS A 125 -9.93 -1.04 -1.53
CA LYS A 125 -10.95 -0.01 -1.74
C LYS A 125 -10.88 0.97 -0.59
N ALA A 126 -11.12 2.23 -0.91
CA ALA A 126 -11.17 3.28 0.10
C ALA A 126 -12.34 4.21 -0.21
N THR A 127 -12.98 4.69 0.84
CA THR A 127 -13.95 5.78 0.74
C THR A 127 -13.36 6.97 1.47
N VAL A 128 -13.40 8.12 0.84
CA VAL A 128 -12.84 9.36 1.41
C VAL A 128 -13.92 10.42 1.48
N GLU A 129 -13.82 11.22 2.54
CA GLU A 129 -14.62 12.42 2.70
C GLU A 129 -13.78 13.60 2.25
N LEU A 130 -14.31 14.39 1.33
CA LEU A 130 -13.60 15.51 0.74
C LEU A 130 -13.84 16.79 1.54
N ALA A 131 -12.86 17.67 1.51
CA ALA A 131 -12.96 18.95 2.20
C ALA A 131 -14.03 19.87 1.60
#